data_e619a079316436099e3006c43207f9d0
#
_entry.id   e619a079316436099e3006c43207f9d0
#
_cell.length_a   1.000
_cell.length_b   1.000
_cell.length_c   1.000
_cell.angle_alpha   90.00
_cell.angle_beta   90.00
_cell.angle_gamma   90.00
#
_symmetry.space_group_name_H-M   'P 1'
#
loop_
_entity.id
_entity.type
_entity.pdbx_description
1 polymer ?
#
loop_
_entity_poly.entity_id
_entity_poly.type
_entity_poly.pdbx_seq_one_letter_code
_entity_poly.pdbx_strand_id
1 'polypeptide(L)'
;MLLNKDYKFWFCTGSQDLYGEECLAKVAQHSKQIVDELNKTGVLPYEIVWKPTLITNELIRKTFNEANNDETCAGVITWMHTFSPAKSWILGLQEYRKPLMHLHTQFNEELPYDTIDMDFMNENQSAHGDREYGHIVSRMRMERKVVVGHWSDPVVVDKIASWMRTAVGIVESSHIRVMRVADNMRNVAVTEGDKVEAQIKFGWEVDAYPVNEIAESVAAVSQSDTNALVDEYYDKYEILLEGRDPEEFKKHVAVQAQIELGFERFLQEKNYQAIVTHFGDLGALKQLPGLAIQRLMEKGYGFGAEGDWKVAAMVRLMKVMTAGMKDAKGTSMLEDYTYNLVKGKEGILEAHMLEICPSIADGPISIKCQPLSMGDREDPARLVFTSKEGHGIATSLIDLGNRFRLIINDVECRKTEKPMPKLPTATNFWTPEPDIYTGAEAWILAGGAHHTTFTYDLTAEQMGDWAAAMGIEAVYIDKDTRIRDFKRDLMLGEVFYR
;
A
#
# COMPACT_ATOMS: atom_id res chain seq x y z
N MET A 1 3.30 -1.37 15.82
CA MET A 1 2.12 -1.99 15.12
C MET A 1 1.96 -1.37 13.75
N LEU A 2 1.51 -2.16 12.75
CA LEU A 2 1.28 -1.65 11.39
C LEU A 2 0.06 -0.72 11.33
N LEU A 3 -1.00 -1.07 12.04
CA LEU A 3 -2.22 -0.28 12.12
C LEU A 3 -2.30 0.45 13.45
N ASN A 4 -2.83 1.66 13.42
CA ASN A 4 -3.02 2.47 14.61
C ASN A 4 -4.29 2.11 15.39
N LYS A 5 -5.26 1.42 14.74
CA LYS A 5 -6.59 1.13 15.30
C LYS A 5 -7.16 -0.18 14.79
N ASP A 6 -8.15 -0.72 15.50
CA ASP A 6 -8.99 -1.83 15.06
C ASP A 6 -10.10 -1.27 14.16
N TYR A 7 -9.84 -1.23 12.86
CA TYR A 7 -10.75 -0.66 11.88
C TYR A 7 -12.00 -1.52 11.66
N LYS A 8 -13.12 -0.82 11.37
CA LYS A 8 -14.42 -1.40 11.03
C LYS A 8 -15.03 -0.64 9.85
N PHE A 9 -15.99 -1.28 9.20
CA PHE A 9 -16.74 -0.67 8.10
C PHE A 9 -18.22 -0.61 8.45
N TRP A 10 -18.88 0.50 8.13
CA TRP A 10 -20.30 0.65 8.41
C TRP A 10 -21.11 0.26 7.18
N PHE A 11 -22.13 -0.58 7.39
CA PHE A 11 -23.08 -0.96 6.35
C PHE A 11 -24.37 -0.14 6.50
N CYS A 12 -24.65 0.72 5.52
CA CYS A 12 -25.73 1.68 5.50
C CYS A 12 -26.72 1.35 4.38
N THR A 13 -27.91 0.91 4.76
CA THR A 13 -28.98 0.54 3.82
C THR A 13 -30.01 1.65 3.69
N GLY A 14 -30.28 2.06 2.46
CA GLY A 14 -31.28 3.06 2.14
C GLY A 14 -32.67 2.49 1.92
N SER A 15 -33.68 3.21 2.39
CA SER A 15 -35.11 3.00 2.13
C SER A 15 -35.88 4.33 2.29
N GLN A 16 -37.18 4.28 2.43
CA GLN A 16 -38.05 5.42 2.73
C GLN A 16 -39.27 5.00 3.51
N ASP A 17 -39.85 5.92 4.29
CA ASP A 17 -41.04 5.73 5.15
C ASP A 17 -42.32 5.42 4.36
N LEU A 18 -42.39 5.78 3.10
CA LEU A 18 -43.54 5.51 2.21
C LEU A 18 -43.92 4.01 2.19
N TYR A 19 -42.97 3.10 2.41
CA TYR A 19 -43.23 1.66 2.36
C TYR A 19 -43.85 1.09 3.65
N GLY A 20 -43.94 1.87 4.73
CA GLY A 20 -44.53 1.46 6.00
C GLY A 20 -43.65 0.59 6.88
N GLU A 21 -44.08 0.37 8.12
CA GLU A 21 -43.28 -0.25 9.17
C GLU A 21 -42.95 -1.71 8.85
N GLU A 22 -43.86 -2.48 8.25
CA GLU A 22 -43.62 -3.90 7.95
C GLU A 22 -42.51 -4.07 6.91
N CYS A 23 -42.54 -3.30 5.81
CA CYS A 23 -41.50 -3.34 4.80
C CYS A 23 -40.15 -2.87 5.37
N LEU A 24 -40.13 -1.79 6.16
CA LEU A 24 -38.93 -1.29 6.80
C LEU A 24 -38.30 -2.32 7.77
N ALA A 25 -39.14 -3.08 8.50
CA ALA A 25 -38.64 -4.17 9.36
C ALA A 25 -37.97 -5.28 8.56
N LYS A 26 -38.55 -5.67 7.39
CA LYS A 26 -37.93 -6.64 6.48
C LYS A 26 -36.63 -6.12 5.89
N VAL A 27 -36.59 -4.88 5.45
CA VAL A 27 -35.35 -4.22 4.96
C VAL A 27 -34.25 -4.28 6.01
N ALA A 28 -34.56 -3.94 7.25
CA ALA A 28 -33.60 -4.01 8.35
C ALA A 28 -33.13 -5.45 8.62
N GLN A 29 -34.04 -6.44 8.59
CA GLN A 29 -33.73 -7.85 8.77
C GLN A 29 -32.80 -8.37 7.66
N HIS A 30 -33.13 -8.11 6.40
CA HIS A 30 -32.33 -8.50 5.23
C HIS A 30 -30.93 -7.86 5.27
N SER A 31 -30.87 -6.58 5.55
CA SER A 31 -29.63 -5.82 5.69
C SER A 31 -28.73 -6.38 6.78
N LYS A 32 -29.30 -6.69 7.96
CA LYS A 32 -28.56 -7.29 9.05
C LYS A 32 -28.09 -8.70 8.71
N GLN A 33 -28.91 -9.50 8.04
CA GLN A 33 -28.54 -10.84 7.60
C GLN A 33 -27.34 -10.79 6.63
N ILE A 34 -27.32 -9.89 5.66
CA ILE A 34 -26.19 -9.69 4.75
C ILE A 34 -24.91 -9.43 5.57
N VAL A 35 -24.96 -8.49 6.51
CA VAL A 35 -23.81 -8.16 7.35
C VAL A 35 -23.35 -9.35 8.19
N ASP A 36 -24.28 -10.05 8.83
CA ASP A 36 -23.97 -11.22 9.67
C ASP A 36 -23.32 -12.34 8.85
N GLU A 37 -23.82 -12.61 7.63
CA GLU A 37 -23.26 -13.64 6.74
C GLU A 37 -21.91 -13.23 6.16
N LEU A 38 -21.75 -11.99 5.72
CA LEU A 38 -20.46 -11.47 5.23
C LEU A 38 -19.37 -11.59 6.31
N ASN A 39 -19.67 -11.22 7.55
CA ASN A 39 -18.72 -11.35 8.67
C ASN A 39 -18.35 -12.81 8.98
N LYS A 40 -19.25 -13.76 8.72
CA LYS A 40 -18.99 -15.20 8.95
C LYS A 40 -18.11 -15.86 7.90
N THR A 41 -17.92 -15.23 6.73
CA THR A 41 -17.14 -15.82 5.63
C THR A 41 -15.68 -16.11 6.02
N GLY A 42 -15.12 -15.34 6.98
CA GLY A 42 -13.71 -15.41 7.35
C GLY A 42 -12.75 -14.87 6.29
N VAL A 43 -13.27 -14.33 5.18
CA VAL A 43 -12.52 -13.71 4.07
C VAL A 43 -12.25 -12.23 4.33
N LEU A 44 -13.20 -11.54 4.96
CA LEU A 44 -13.09 -10.11 5.21
C LEU A 44 -11.95 -9.81 6.20
N PRO A 45 -11.07 -8.85 5.88
CA PRO A 45 -9.97 -8.46 6.79
C PRO A 45 -10.43 -7.65 8.00
N TYR A 46 -11.63 -7.06 7.94
CA TYR A 46 -12.19 -6.19 8.97
C TYR A 46 -13.67 -6.45 9.16
N GLU A 47 -14.19 -6.15 10.36
CA GLU A 47 -15.61 -6.29 10.71
C GLU A 47 -16.47 -5.27 9.96
N ILE A 48 -17.63 -5.72 9.47
CA ILE A 48 -18.72 -4.85 9.02
C ILE A 48 -19.71 -4.66 10.17
N VAL A 49 -20.05 -3.41 10.46
CA VAL A 49 -21.03 -3.02 11.49
C VAL A 49 -22.31 -2.58 10.80
N TRP A 50 -23.40 -3.29 11.06
CA TRP A 50 -24.71 -2.90 10.58
C TRP A 50 -25.17 -1.59 11.21
N LYS A 51 -25.74 -0.69 10.40
CA LYS A 51 -26.39 0.55 10.85
C LYS A 51 -27.88 0.49 10.58
N PRO A 52 -28.73 1.12 11.43
CA PRO A 52 -30.17 1.21 11.18
C PRO A 52 -30.49 1.76 9.79
N THR A 53 -31.59 1.27 9.18
CA THR A 53 -32.01 1.68 7.84
C THR A 53 -32.17 3.20 7.74
N LEU A 54 -31.57 3.80 6.72
CA LEU A 54 -31.54 5.24 6.49
C LEU A 54 -32.74 5.67 5.63
N ILE A 55 -33.68 6.39 6.23
CA ILE A 55 -34.98 6.74 5.62
C ILE A 55 -35.22 8.24 5.48
N THR A 56 -34.48 9.09 6.20
CA THR A 56 -34.63 10.56 6.14
C THR A 56 -33.29 11.26 5.91
N ASN A 57 -33.36 12.49 5.37
CA ASN A 57 -32.18 13.35 5.18
C ASN A 57 -31.40 13.55 6.48
N GLU A 58 -32.10 13.78 7.59
CA GLU A 58 -31.49 14.06 8.89
C GLU A 58 -30.76 12.83 9.42
N LEU A 59 -31.37 11.64 9.29
CA LEU A 59 -30.75 10.38 9.73
C LEU A 59 -29.53 10.04 8.87
N ILE A 60 -29.62 10.20 7.55
CA ILE A 60 -28.49 9.99 6.63
C ILE A 60 -27.33 10.92 7.01
N ARG A 61 -27.60 12.23 7.10
CA ARG A 61 -26.60 13.22 7.45
C ARG A 61 -25.95 12.95 8.81
N LYS A 62 -26.77 12.61 9.82
CA LYS A 62 -26.28 12.25 11.16
C LYS A 62 -25.34 11.06 11.11
N THR A 63 -25.74 9.96 10.44
CA THR A 63 -24.96 8.73 10.34
C THR A 63 -23.61 8.97 9.65
N PHE A 64 -23.59 9.74 8.56
CA PHE A 64 -22.34 10.05 7.86
C PHE A 64 -21.41 10.95 8.67
N ASN A 65 -21.97 11.89 9.45
CA ASN A 65 -21.16 12.71 10.38
C ASN A 65 -20.64 11.89 11.56
N GLU A 66 -21.41 10.95 12.08
CA GLU A 66 -20.94 9.99 13.08
C GLU A 66 -19.79 9.12 12.50
N ALA A 67 -19.91 8.65 11.26
CA ALA A 67 -18.87 7.88 10.59
C ALA A 67 -17.57 8.70 10.40
N ASN A 68 -17.68 9.99 10.05
CA ASN A 68 -16.52 10.88 9.96
C ASN A 68 -15.77 11.00 11.29
N ASN A 69 -16.51 11.07 12.41
CA ASN A 69 -15.97 11.30 13.73
C ASN A 69 -15.56 10.02 14.47
N ASP A 70 -16.00 8.86 14.03
CA ASP A 70 -15.58 7.56 14.58
C ASP A 70 -14.22 7.16 13.99
N GLU A 71 -13.17 7.31 14.79
CA GLU A 71 -11.81 7.01 14.37
C GLU A 71 -11.58 5.53 14.00
N THR A 72 -12.46 4.62 14.43
CA THR A 72 -12.41 3.20 14.05
C THR A 72 -13.14 2.91 12.73
N CYS A 73 -14.01 3.79 12.28
CA CYS A 73 -14.70 3.63 10.99
C CYS A 73 -13.73 3.96 9.85
N ALA A 74 -13.31 2.94 9.07
CA ALA A 74 -12.44 3.13 7.91
C ALA A 74 -13.20 3.44 6.62
N GLY A 75 -14.51 3.23 6.57
CA GLY A 75 -15.32 3.52 5.39
C GLY A 75 -16.77 3.07 5.55
N VAL A 76 -17.60 3.51 4.60
CA VAL A 76 -19.02 3.18 4.56
C VAL A 76 -19.35 2.38 3.31
N ILE A 77 -20.10 1.30 3.49
CA ILE A 77 -20.70 0.49 2.43
C ILE A 77 -22.18 0.88 2.33
N THR A 78 -22.63 1.33 1.17
CA THR A 78 -24.02 1.71 0.92
C THR A 78 -24.71 0.69 0.04
N TRP A 79 -25.99 0.44 0.31
CA TRP A 79 -26.88 -0.41 -0.47
C TRP A 79 -28.31 0.12 -0.43
N MET A 80 -28.97 0.17 -1.58
CA MET A 80 -30.38 0.57 -1.68
C MET A 80 -31.23 -0.68 -1.87
N HIS A 81 -31.84 -1.19 -0.81
CA HIS A 81 -32.68 -2.40 -0.87
C HIS A 81 -34.00 -2.12 -1.56
N THR A 82 -34.66 -1.03 -1.17
CA THR A 82 -35.84 -0.48 -1.83
C THR A 82 -35.45 0.79 -2.60
N PHE A 83 -36.40 1.47 -3.17
CA PHE A 83 -36.18 2.82 -3.67
C PHE A 83 -35.94 3.76 -2.49
N SER A 84 -34.75 4.33 -2.45
CA SER A 84 -34.38 5.40 -1.51
C SER A 84 -34.16 6.68 -2.30
N PRO A 85 -34.96 7.74 -2.08
CA PRO A 85 -34.86 8.98 -2.87
C PRO A 85 -33.45 9.60 -2.76
N ALA A 86 -32.72 9.64 -3.88
CA ALA A 86 -31.31 10.04 -3.86
C ALA A 86 -31.05 11.47 -3.38
N LYS A 87 -32.02 12.37 -3.56
CA LYS A 87 -31.93 13.74 -3.01
C LYS A 87 -31.77 13.77 -1.49
N SER A 88 -32.25 12.76 -0.78
CA SER A 88 -32.14 12.65 0.67
C SER A 88 -30.67 12.39 1.12
N TRP A 89 -29.84 11.87 0.23
CA TRP A 89 -28.44 11.54 0.50
C TRP A 89 -27.48 12.71 0.29
N ILE A 90 -27.88 13.76 -0.42
CA ILE A 90 -26.98 14.84 -0.87
C ILE A 90 -26.21 15.46 0.28
N LEU A 91 -26.88 15.88 1.36
CA LEU A 91 -26.19 16.56 2.46
C LEU A 91 -25.24 15.63 3.24
N GLY A 92 -25.67 14.40 3.47
CA GLY A 92 -24.79 13.40 4.12
C GLY A 92 -23.55 13.10 3.29
N LEU A 93 -23.71 12.86 2.00
CA LEU A 93 -22.61 12.61 1.07
C LEU A 93 -21.68 13.82 0.94
N GLN A 94 -22.23 15.05 0.90
CA GLN A 94 -21.44 16.28 0.78
C GLN A 94 -20.51 16.51 1.98
N GLU A 95 -20.93 16.08 3.16
CA GLU A 95 -20.16 16.21 4.41
C GLU A 95 -19.26 15.01 4.67
N TYR A 96 -19.44 13.89 3.94
CA TYR A 96 -18.68 12.66 4.12
C TYR A 96 -17.26 12.77 3.57
N ARG A 97 -16.26 12.24 4.31
CA ARG A 97 -14.82 12.43 4.01
C ARG A 97 -14.00 11.14 4.03
N LYS A 98 -14.64 9.99 4.24
CA LYS A 98 -13.95 8.70 4.29
C LYS A 98 -14.24 7.86 3.04
N PRO A 99 -13.52 6.76 2.82
CA PRO A 99 -13.78 5.85 1.72
C PRO A 99 -15.23 5.40 1.63
N LEU A 100 -15.79 5.44 0.43
CA LEU A 100 -17.16 5.05 0.14
C LEU A 100 -17.17 3.85 -0.81
N MET A 101 -17.95 2.82 -0.48
CA MET A 101 -18.28 1.75 -1.42
C MET A 101 -19.78 1.71 -1.65
N HIS A 102 -20.19 1.57 -2.90
CA HIS A 102 -21.54 1.27 -3.32
C HIS A 102 -21.64 -0.20 -3.68
N LEU A 103 -22.24 -1.01 -2.80
CA LEU A 103 -22.53 -2.41 -3.08
C LEU A 103 -23.85 -2.49 -3.85
N HIS A 104 -23.77 -2.77 -5.15
CA HIS A 104 -24.95 -2.97 -6.00
C HIS A 104 -25.32 -4.46 -6.02
N THR A 105 -26.19 -4.82 -5.11
CA THR A 105 -26.61 -6.22 -4.89
C THR A 105 -28.13 -6.32 -4.74
N GLN A 106 -28.64 -7.54 -4.73
CA GLN A 106 -30.03 -7.88 -4.43
C GLN A 106 -30.05 -8.85 -3.27
N PHE A 107 -31.06 -8.79 -2.39
CA PHE A 107 -31.15 -9.73 -1.26
C PHE A 107 -31.37 -11.17 -1.73
N ASN A 108 -32.34 -11.38 -2.64
CA ASN A 108 -32.61 -12.64 -3.27
C ASN A 108 -31.64 -12.89 -4.44
N GLU A 109 -31.14 -14.12 -4.58
CA GLU A 109 -30.29 -14.51 -5.71
C GLU A 109 -31.13 -14.77 -6.98
N GLU A 110 -32.29 -15.39 -6.82
CA GLU A 110 -33.18 -15.78 -7.91
C GLU A 110 -34.53 -15.06 -7.83
N LEU A 111 -35.17 -14.81 -8.98
CA LEU A 111 -36.54 -14.31 -9.03
C LEU A 111 -37.52 -15.40 -8.58
N PRO A 112 -38.43 -15.14 -7.62
CA PRO A 112 -39.43 -16.10 -7.18
C PRO A 112 -40.57 -16.22 -8.21
N TYR A 113 -40.29 -16.87 -9.34
CA TYR A 113 -41.17 -16.90 -10.56
C TYR A 113 -42.65 -17.23 -10.27
N ASP A 114 -42.89 -18.15 -9.33
CA ASP A 114 -44.24 -18.60 -9.03
C ASP A 114 -45.00 -17.70 -8.06
N THR A 115 -44.32 -16.79 -7.34
CA THR A 115 -44.91 -16.02 -6.24
C THR A 115 -44.64 -14.52 -6.33
N ILE A 116 -43.89 -14.08 -7.34
CA ILE A 116 -43.53 -12.66 -7.51
C ILE A 116 -44.81 -11.82 -7.73
N ASP A 117 -44.95 -10.80 -6.91
CA ASP A 117 -46.06 -9.84 -6.97
C ASP A 117 -45.52 -8.38 -6.84
N MET A 118 -46.44 -7.43 -6.78
CA MET A 118 -46.07 -6.01 -6.68
C MET A 118 -45.44 -5.65 -5.33
N ASP A 119 -45.79 -6.35 -4.26
CA ASP A 119 -45.21 -6.13 -2.93
C ASP A 119 -43.77 -6.59 -2.93
N PHE A 120 -43.49 -7.77 -3.51
CA PHE A 120 -42.11 -8.23 -3.72
C PHE A 120 -41.29 -7.24 -4.57
N MET A 121 -41.87 -6.73 -5.66
CA MET A 121 -41.23 -5.73 -6.53
C MET A 121 -40.88 -4.46 -5.79
N ASN A 122 -41.79 -3.96 -4.94
CA ASN A 122 -41.57 -2.76 -4.15
C ASN A 122 -40.53 -2.94 -3.03
N GLU A 123 -40.47 -4.13 -2.44
CA GLU A 123 -39.52 -4.45 -1.40
C GLU A 123 -38.09 -4.65 -1.99
N ASN A 124 -37.98 -5.26 -3.17
CA ASN A 124 -36.72 -5.70 -3.75
C ASN A 124 -36.34 -4.86 -4.98
N GLN A 125 -36.07 -3.57 -4.78
CA GLN A 125 -35.81 -2.59 -5.84
C GLN A 125 -34.35 -2.15 -5.93
N SER A 126 -33.36 -3.00 -5.65
CA SER A 126 -31.96 -2.57 -5.68
C SER A 126 -31.53 -2.07 -7.06
N ALA A 127 -31.98 -2.72 -8.15
CA ALA A 127 -31.67 -2.25 -9.50
C ALA A 127 -32.20 -0.82 -9.78
N HIS A 128 -33.31 -0.45 -9.19
CA HIS A 128 -33.91 0.88 -9.29
C HIS A 128 -33.24 1.88 -8.29
N GLY A 129 -33.23 1.53 -7.01
CA GLY A 129 -32.72 2.40 -5.95
C GLY A 129 -31.24 2.72 -6.07
N ASP A 130 -30.41 1.72 -6.34
CA ASP A 130 -28.97 1.89 -6.51
C ASP A 130 -28.61 2.72 -7.74
N ARG A 131 -29.40 2.64 -8.83
CA ARG A 131 -29.15 3.48 -10.00
C ARG A 131 -29.47 4.95 -9.74
N GLU A 132 -30.54 5.23 -9.03
CA GLU A 132 -30.89 6.59 -8.60
C GLU A 132 -29.83 7.15 -7.63
N TYR A 133 -29.40 6.35 -6.66
CA TYR A 133 -28.30 6.71 -5.76
C TYR A 133 -26.99 6.90 -6.53
N GLY A 134 -26.63 5.97 -7.41
CA GLY A 134 -25.43 6.06 -8.23
C GLY A 134 -25.40 7.29 -9.12
N HIS A 135 -26.58 7.71 -9.66
CA HIS A 135 -26.70 8.95 -10.40
C HIS A 135 -26.30 10.18 -9.57
N ILE A 136 -26.80 10.29 -8.33
CA ILE A 136 -26.49 11.47 -7.49
C ILE A 136 -25.00 11.48 -7.08
N VAL A 137 -24.42 10.35 -6.71
CA VAL A 137 -23.00 10.25 -6.36
C VAL A 137 -22.12 10.66 -7.55
N SER A 138 -22.45 10.19 -8.77
CA SER A 138 -21.75 10.58 -10.00
C SER A 138 -21.91 12.08 -10.31
N ARG A 139 -23.13 12.64 -10.13
CA ARG A 139 -23.37 14.07 -10.30
C ARG A 139 -22.58 14.94 -9.33
N MET A 140 -22.37 14.45 -8.11
CA MET A 140 -21.54 15.10 -7.10
C MET A 140 -20.03 14.93 -7.36
N ARG A 141 -19.64 14.10 -8.33
CA ARG A 141 -18.24 13.77 -8.65
C ARG A 141 -17.47 13.18 -7.44
N MET A 142 -18.17 12.40 -6.63
CA MET A 142 -17.55 11.73 -5.50
C MET A 142 -16.89 10.44 -5.96
N GLU A 143 -15.63 10.28 -5.52
CA GLU A 143 -14.91 9.02 -5.69
C GLU A 143 -15.54 7.92 -4.85
N ARG A 144 -15.70 6.76 -5.40
CA ARG A 144 -16.22 5.57 -4.73
C ARG A 144 -15.87 4.28 -5.45
N LYS A 145 -15.76 3.20 -4.72
CA LYS A 145 -15.76 1.85 -5.29
C LYS A 145 -17.19 1.40 -5.56
N VAL A 146 -17.43 0.83 -6.73
CA VAL A 146 -18.70 0.15 -7.04
C VAL A 146 -18.43 -1.34 -7.17
N VAL A 147 -19.12 -2.16 -6.38
CA VAL A 147 -19.08 -3.61 -6.45
C VAL A 147 -20.45 -4.13 -6.84
N VAL A 148 -20.52 -4.94 -7.90
CA VAL A 148 -21.76 -5.45 -8.47
C VAL A 148 -21.79 -6.97 -8.39
N GLY A 149 -22.93 -7.52 -7.95
CA GLY A 149 -23.21 -8.95 -7.90
C GLY A 149 -23.94 -9.36 -6.63
N HIS A 150 -24.29 -10.64 -6.52
CA HIS A 150 -24.97 -11.13 -5.33
C HIS A 150 -24.00 -11.11 -4.13
N TRP A 151 -24.47 -10.61 -2.99
CA TRP A 151 -23.66 -10.39 -1.80
C TRP A 151 -22.96 -11.64 -1.24
N SER A 152 -23.50 -12.84 -1.52
CA SER A 152 -22.89 -14.12 -1.12
C SER A 152 -21.95 -14.73 -2.17
N ASP A 153 -21.83 -14.12 -3.37
CA ASP A 153 -20.89 -14.59 -4.39
C ASP A 153 -19.45 -14.39 -3.89
N PRO A 154 -18.62 -15.44 -3.87
CA PRO A 154 -17.21 -15.34 -3.47
C PRO A 154 -16.44 -14.23 -4.20
N VAL A 155 -16.70 -14.00 -5.49
CA VAL A 155 -16.06 -12.92 -6.26
C VAL A 155 -16.43 -11.53 -5.70
N VAL A 156 -17.68 -11.35 -5.27
CA VAL A 156 -18.14 -10.10 -4.64
C VAL A 156 -17.51 -9.93 -3.27
N VAL A 157 -17.47 -11.01 -2.47
CA VAL A 157 -16.82 -11.00 -1.14
C VAL A 157 -15.34 -10.64 -1.25
N ASP A 158 -14.63 -11.23 -2.22
CA ASP A 158 -13.21 -10.92 -2.48
C ASP A 158 -13.00 -9.45 -2.89
N LYS A 159 -13.90 -8.88 -3.71
CA LYS A 159 -13.85 -7.46 -4.08
C LYS A 159 -14.11 -6.53 -2.87
N ILE A 160 -15.03 -6.92 -1.99
CA ILE A 160 -15.27 -6.19 -0.72
C ILE A 160 -14.00 -6.22 0.15
N ALA A 161 -13.42 -7.41 0.34
CA ALA A 161 -12.20 -7.58 1.13
C ALA A 161 -11.02 -6.78 0.55
N SER A 162 -10.85 -6.80 -0.76
CA SER A 162 -9.84 -6.03 -1.48
C SER A 162 -10.01 -4.52 -1.25
N TRP A 163 -11.24 -4.00 -1.43
CA TRP A 163 -11.54 -2.59 -1.18
C TRP A 163 -11.33 -2.19 0.29
N MET A 164 -11.68 -3.03 1.24
CA MET A 164 -11.45 -2.74 2.67
C MET A 164 -9.98 -2.47 2.98
N ARG A 165 -9.05 -3.21 2.35
CA ARG A 165 -7.61 -2.99 2.49
C ARG A 165 -7.18 -1.65 1.91
N THR A 166 -7.68 -1.31 0.73
CA THR A 166 -7.45 0.00 0.09
C THR A 166 -8.01 1.12 0.96
N ALA A 167 -9.23 0.97 1.47
CA ALA A 167 -9.87 1.96 2.33
C ALA A 167 -9.08 2.22 3.62
N VAL A 168 -8.56 1.18 4.26
CA VAL A 168 -7.66 1.33 5.41
C VAL A 168 -6.36 2.04 4.99
N GLY A 169 -5.79 1.72 3.83
CA GLY A 169 -4.65 2.44 3.29
C GLY A 169 -4.92 3.93 3.08
N ILE A 170 -6.12 4.29 2.60
CA ILE A 170 -6.54 5.70 2.43
C ILE A 170 -6.61 6.41 3.77
N VAL A 171 -7.21 5.81 4.79
CA VAL A 171 -7.32 6.41 6.13
C VAL A 171 -5.96 6.51 6.82
N GLU A 172 -5.15 5.45 6.76
CA GLU A 172 -3.81 5.41 7.37
C GLU A 172 -2.80 6.29 6.62
N SER A 173 -3.06 6.65 5.36
CA SER A 173 -2.19 7.53 4.58
C SER A 173 -1.90 8.84 5.33
N SER A 174 -2.92 9.45 5.93
CA SER A 174 -2.79 10.69 6.69
C SER A 174 -1.99 10.56 8.00
N HIS A 175 -1.61 9.34 8.38
CA HIS A 175 -0.79 9.06 9.56
C HIS A 175 0.66 8.69 9.22
N ILE A 176 1.03 8.71 7.93
CA ILE A 176 2.41 8.39 7.52
C ILE A 176 3.29 9.61 7.71
N ARG A 177 4.31 9.43 8.55
CA ARG A 177 5.37 10.41 8.76
C ARG A 177 6.70 9.80 8.35
N VAL A 178 7.45 10.52 7.51
CA VAL A 178 8.72 10.08 6.96
C VAL A 178 9.85 10.91 7.57
N MET A 179 10.77 10.23 8.23
CA MET A 179 11.99 10.83 8.75
C MET A 179 13.09 10.81 7.67
N ARG A 180 13.55 11.97 7.25
CA ARG A 180 14.76 12.07 6.41
C ARG A 180 15.99 12.26 7.29
N VAL A 181 16.94 11.34 7.12
CA VAL A 181 18.28 11.47 7.71
C VAL A 181 19.12 12.29 6.75
N ALA A 182 19.40 13.53 7.10
CA ALA A 182 19.98 14.57 6.24
C ALA A 182 19.01 15.05 5.14
N ASP A 183 19.46 15.13 3.91
CA ASP A 183 18.71 15.64 2.77
C ASP A 183 18.60 14.60 1.65
N ASN A 184 18.07 14.96 0.49
CA ASN A 184 18.13 14.17 -0.72
C ASN A 184 19.57 14.07 -1.22
N MET A 185 19.89 12.98 -1.89
CA MET A 185 21.19 12.84 -2.56
C MET A 185 21.30 13.90 -3.64
N ARG A 186 22.43 14.63 -3.66
CA ARG A 186 22.67 15.72 -4.59
C ARG A 186 22.58 15.26 -6.04
N ASN A 187 21.84 16.01 -6.85
CA ASN A 187 21.66 15.83 -8.30
C ASN A 187 20.90 14.55 -8.70
N VAL A 188 20.22 13.88 -7.78
CA VAL A 188 19.32 12.76 -8.07
C VAL A 188 17.88 13.28 -8.13
N ALA A 189 17.42 13.63 -9.32
CA ALA A 189 16.17 14.36 -9.54
C ALA A 189 14.93 13.58 -9.07
N VAL A 190 14.90 12.27 -9.23
CA VAL A 190 13.72 11.45 -8.90
C VAL A 190 13.44 11.35 -7.39
N THR A 191 14.43 11.67 -6.53
CA THR A 191 14.23 11.68 -5.08
C THR A 191 13.60 12.99 -4.57
N GLU A 192 13.63 14.03 -5.40
CA GLU A 192 13.01 15.32 -5.09
C GLU A 192 11.48 15.25 -5.16
N GLY A 193 10.82 16.27 -4.65
CA GLY A 193 9.37 16.44 -4.71
C GLY A 193 8.83 17.46 -3.70
N ASP A 194 7.62 17.94 -3.97
CA ASP A 194 6.91 18.89 -3.12
C ASP A 194 6.30 18.23 -1.90
N LYS A 195 6.96 18.40 -0.76
CA LYS A 195 6.52 17.84 0.55
C LYS A 195 5.27 18.52 1.08
N VAL A 196 5.02 19.76 0.72
CA VAL A 196 3.80 20.49 1.10
C VAL A 196 2.61 19.94 0.33
N GLU A 197 2.75 19.76 -0.99
CA GLU A 197 1.70 19.14 -1.80
C GLU A 197 1.45 17.68 -1.39
N ALA A 198 2.49 16.93 -1.00
CA ALA A 198 2.34 15.58 -0.47
C ALA A 198 1.52 15.56 0.83
N GLN A 199 1.71 16.53 1.72
CA GLN A 199 0.90 16.66 2.93
C GLN A 199 -0.56 17.03 2.59
N ILE A 200 -0.79 17.92 1.63
CA ILE A 200 -2.13 18.31 1.17
C ILE A 200 -2.87 17.11 0.55
N LYS A 201 -2.20 16.35 -0.31
CA LYS A 201 -2.80 15.23 -1.07
C LYS A 201 -2.93 13.95 -0.25
N PHE A 202 -1.87 13.57 0.43
CA PHE A 202 -1.75 12.26 1.08
C PHE A 202 -1.83 12.33 2.61
N GLY A 203 -1.67 13.53 3.18
CA GLY A 203 -1.48 13.72 4.61
C GLY A 203 -0.06 13.38 5.09
N TRP A 204 0.89 13.11 4.21
CA TRP A 204 2.24 12.70 4.59
C TRP A 204 3.05 13.86 5.16
N GLU A 205 3.62 13.65 6.34
CA GLU A 205 4.57 14.59 6.93
C GLU A 205 5.99 14.11 6.64
N VAL A 206 6.83 14.99 6.09
CA VAL A 206 8.20 14.66 5.71
C VAL A 206 9.16 15.65 6.36
N ASP A 207 9.86 15.21 7.39
CA ASP A 207 10.77 16.03 8.19
C ASP A 207 12.22 15.60 7.99
N ALA A 208 13.14 16.55 8.02
CA ALA A 208 14.57 16.30 7.95
C ALA A 208 15.24 16.46 9.33
N TYR A 209 16.13 15.54 9.63
CA TYR A 209 16.96 15.57 10.83
C TYR A 209 18.45 15.58 10.48
N PRO A 210 19.26 16.35 11.18
CA PRO A 210 20.72 16.26 11.07
C PRO A 210 21.19 14.84 11.40
N VAL A 211 22.10 14.31 10.61
CA VAL A 211 22.63 12.95 10.82
C VAL A 211 23.16 12.73 12.24
N ASN A 212 23.76 13.77 12.83
CA ASN A 212 24.37 13.65 14.14
C ASN A 212 23.36 13.44 15.28
N GLU A 213 22.13 13.99 15.18
CA GLU A 213 21.08 13.69 16.17
C GLU A 213 20.73 12.20 16.20
N ILE A 214 20.68 11.60 15.04
CA ILE A 214 20.37 10.16 14.91
C ILE A 214 21.57 9.32 15.32
N ALA A 215 22.79 9.74 14.97
CA ALA A 215 24.02 9.09 15.40
C ALA A 215 24.18 9.10 16.94
N GLU A 216 23.72 10.15 17.63
CA GLU A 216 23.65 10.21 19.09
C GLU A 216 22.71 9.14 19.66
N SER A 217 21.53 8.94 19.05
CA SER A 217 20.61 7.86 19.44
C SER A 217 21.25 6.47 19.25
N VAL A 218 22.00 6.29 18.16
CA VAL A 218 22.78 5.04 17.92
C VAL A 218 23.86 4.86 18.97
N ALA A 219 24.64 5.91 19.27
CA ALA A 219 25.70 5.85 20.28
C ALA A 219 25.18 5.61 21.71
N ALA A 220 23.92 5.97 21.99
CA ALA A 220 23.28 5.77 23.28
C ALA A 220 22.77 4.33 23.51
N VAL A 221 22.83 3.46 22.49
CA VAL A 221 22.43 2.05 22.63
C VAL A 221 23.41 1.31 23.54
N SER A 222 22.88 0.57 24.53
CA SER A 222 23.70 -0.18 25.46
C SER A 222 24.39 -1.37 24.79
N GLN A 223 25.56 -1.77 25.30
CA GLN A 223 26.24 -2.95 24.83
C GLN A 223 25.43 -4.23 25.08
N SER A 224 24.66 -4.27 26.17
CA SER A 224 23.76 -5.39 26.50
C SER A 224 22.69 -5.57 25.43
N ASP A 225 22.00 -4.48 25.05
CA ASP A 225 20.95 -4.52 24.04
C ASP A 225 21.52 -4.88 22.65
N THR A 226 22.69 -4.31 22.33
CA THR A 226 23.42 -4.66 21.11
C THR A 226 23.72 -6.17 21.03
N ASN A 227 24.28 -6.73 22.12
CA ASN A 227 24.64 -8.15 22.16
C ASN A 227 23.38 -9.04 22.02
N ALA A 228 22.29 -8.69 22.71
CA ALA A 228 21.05 -9.44 22.62
C ALA A 228 20.49 -9.48 21.19
N LEU A 229 20.54 -8.33 20.47
CA LEU A 229 20.10 -8.29 19.08
C LEU A 229 21.07 -9.02 18.13
N VAL A 230 22.36 -8.98 18.37
CA VAL A 230 23.34 -9.79 17.62
C VAL A 230 23.07 -11.28 17.80
N ASP A 231 22.79 -11.74 19.01
CA ASP A 231 22.46 -13.14 19.27
C ASP A 231 21.15 -13.53 18.55
N GLU A 232 20.11 -12.67 18.51
CA GLU A 232 18.91 -12.88 17.69
C GLU A 232 19.24 -13.03 16.19
N TYR A 233 20.14 -12.21 15.65
CA TYR A 233 20.56 -12.32 14.25
C TYR A 233 21.24 -13.65 13.95
N TYR A 234 22.12 -14.11 14.86
CA TYR A 234 22.84 -15.37 14.71
C TYR A 234 21.92 -16.59 14.84
N ASP A 235 20.85 -16.47 15.62
CA ASP A 235 19.83 -17.52 15.71
C ASP A 235 18.91 -17.56 14.47
N LYS A 236 18.66 -16.40 13.87
CA LYS A 236 17.69 -16.27 12.77
C LYS A 236 18.29 -16.48 11.37
N TYR A 237 19.54 -16.08 11.15
CA TYR A 237 20.15 -16.01 9.83
C TYR A 237 21.40 -16.88 9.70
N GLU A 238 21.67 -17.35 8.49
CA GLU A 238 22.93 -18.01 8.19
C GLU A 238 24.09 -17.00 8.18
N ILE A 239 25.23 -17.39 8.76
CA ILE A 239 26.41 -16.54 8.82
C ILE A 239 27.43 -16.98 7.74
N LEU A 240 27.66 -16.09 6.78
CA LEU A 240 28.59 -16.35 5.68
C LEU A 240 29.89 -15.53 5.89
N LEU A 241 30.87 -16.14 6.56
CA LEU A 241 32.14 -15.47 6.91
C LEU A 241 33.01 -15.14 5.69
N GLU A 242 32.93 -15.95 4.63
CA GLU A 242 33.72 -15.79 3.38
C GLU A 242 35.23 -15.57 3.62
N GLY A 243 35.76 -16.23 4.64
CA GLY A 243 37.19 -16.16 5.01
C GLY A 243 37.54 -15.05 5.99
N ARG A 244 36.58 -14.25 6.46
CA ARG A 244 36.80 -13.27 7.53
C ARG A 244 36.96 -13.95 8.89
N ASP A 245 37.68 -13.28 9.78
CA ASP A 245 37.76 -13.68 11.18
C ASP A 245 36.38 -13.55 11.84
N PRO A 246 35.89 -14.59 12.57
CA PRO A 246 34.55 -14.57 13.18
C PRO A 246 34.33 -13.43 14.16
N GLU A 247 35.36 -13.05 14.94
CA GLU A 247 35.22 -11.95 15.92
C GLU A 247 35.20 -10.60 15.24
N GLU A 248 35.93 -10.40 14.17
CA GLU A 248 35.87 -9.22 13.33
C GLU A 248 34.49 -9.10 12.64
N PHE A 249 34.01 -10.20 12.06
CA PHE A 249 32.69 -10.26 11.45
C PHE A 249 31.57 -9.87 12.46
N LYS A 250 31.63 -10.45 13.67
CA LYS A 250 30.68 -10.16 14.74
C LYS A 250 30.68 -8.66 15.13
N LYS A 251 31.84 -8.00 15.09
CA LYS A 251 31.92 -6.56 15.34
C LYS A 251 31.19 -5.74 14.28
N HIS A 252 31.30 -6.09 13.00
CA HIS A 252 30.57 -5.44 11.92
C HIS A 252 29.06 -5.63 12.07
N VAL A 253 28.61 -6.84 12.43
CA VAL A 253 27.20 -7.12 12.70
C VAL A 253 26.69 -6.32 13.90
N ALA A 254 27.52 -6.17 14.95
CA ALA A 254 27.16 -5.39 16.14
C ALA A 254 26.95 -3.89 15.83
N VAL A 255 27.68 -3.32 14.87
CA VAL A 255 27.44 -1.94 14.41
C VAL A 255 26.05 -1.81 13.79
N GLN A 256 25.62 -2.77 12.99
CA GLN A 256 24.28 -2.76 12.42
C GLN A 256 23.18 -2.94 13.48
N ALA A 257 23.43 -3.77 14.49
CA ALA A 257 22.51 -3.92 15.62
C ALA A 257 22.35 -2.60 16.42
N GLN A 258 23.44 -1.88 16.64
CA GLN A 258 23.36 -0.54 17.26
C GLN A 258 22.56 0.45 16.40
N ILE A 259 22.77 0.42 15.07
CA ILE A 259 22.05 1.28 14.13
C ILE A 259 20.56 0.93 14.12
N GLU A 260 20.16 -0.36 14.06
CA GLU A 260 18.76 -0.78 14.11
C GLU A 260 18.07 -0.27 15.38
N LEU A 261 18.68 -0.53 16.56
CA LEU A 261 18.09 -0.12 17.83
C LEU A 261 18.04 1.40 18.00
N GLY A 262 19.07 2.11 17.59
CA GLY A 262 19.10 3.57 17.67
C GLY A 262 18.08 4.23 16.73
N PHE A 263 17.97 3.72 15.51
CA PHE A 263 16.98 4.21 14.54
C PHE A 263 15.55 3.89 15.01
N GLU A 264 15.29 2.64 15.43
CA GLU A 264 13.96 2.25 15.90
C GLU A 264 13.52 3.08 17.11
N ARG A 265 14.40 3.29 18.07
CA ARG A 265 14.13 4.17 19.23
C ARG A 265 13.75 5.58 18.78
N PHE A 266 14.55 6.17 17.88
CA PHE A 266 14.29 7.53 17.39
C PHE A 266 12.97 7.62 16.64
N LEU A 267 12.68 6.64 15.76
CA LEU A 267 11.41 6.55 15.03
C LEU A 267 10.21 6.46 15.99
N GLN A 268 10.30 5.63 17.02
CA GLN A 268 9.25 5.45 18.02
C GLN A 268 9.02 6.70 18.87
N GLU A 269 10.10 7.30 19.41
CA GLU A 269 10.02 8.51 20.24
C GLU A 269 9.46 9.70 19.50
N LYS A 270 9.74 9.84 18.21
CA LYS A 270 9.28 10.94 17.36
C LYS A 270 8.03 10.58 16.53
N ASN A 271 7.51 9.35 16.67
CA ASN A 271 6.33 8.84 15.96
C ASN A 271 6.46 8.90 14.43
N TYR A 272 7.57 8.37 13.86
CA TYR A 272 7.76 8.18 12.43
C TYR A 272 7.48 6.74 12.02
N GLN A 273 6.90 6.55 10.84
CA GLN A 273 6.54 5.25 10.27
C GLN A 273 7.44 4.86 9.09
N ALA A 274 8.26 5.79 8.62
CA ALA A 274 9.18 5.56 7.52
C ALA A 274 10.47 6.37 7.71
N ILE A 275 11.56 5.89 7.10
CA ILE A 275 12.88 6.50 7.18
C ILE A 275 13.55 6.51 5.81
N VAL A 276 14.33 7.53 5.52
CA VAL A 276 15.23 7.57 4.37
C VAL A 276 16.63 7.97 4.80
N THR A 277 17.61 7.38 4.13
CA THR A 277 19.03 7.68 4.32
C THR A 277 19.69 7.86 2.96
N HIS A 278 20.88 8.42 2.93
CA HIS A 278 21.73 8.36 1.74
C HIS A 278 23.20 8.26 2.10
N PHE A 279 23.97 7.60 1.25
CA PHE A 279 25.38 7.30 1.53
C PHE A 279 26.33 8.52 1.44
N GLY A 280 25.87 9.62 0.86
CA GLY A 280 26.65 10.86 0.73
C GLY A 280 26.73 11.66 2.04
N ASP A 281 25.87 11.38 3.03
CA ASP A 281 25.91 12.04 4.34
C ASP A 281 25.49 11.07 5.45
N LEU A 282 26.49 10.44 6.05
CA LEU A 282 26.33 9.48 7.15
C LEU A 282 26.84 10.03 8.50
N GLY A 283 27.34 11.27 8.54
CA GLY A 283 27.81 11.91 9.77
C GLY A 283 28.76 11.01 10.56
N ALA A 284 28.43 10.76 11.84
CA ALA A 284 29.19 9.89 12.74
C ALA A 284 28.82 8.40 12.66
N LEU A 285 27.92 7.97 11.80
CA LEU A 285 27.60 6.55 11.60
C LEU A 285 28.84 5.82 11.01
N LYS A 286 29.18 4.68 11.58
CA LYS A 286 30.36 3.91 11.17
C LYS A 286 30.17 3.14 9.87
N GLN A 287 28.95 2.70 9.60
CA GLN A 287 28.54 1.92 8.43
C GLN A 287 27.33 2.55 7.76
N LEU A 288 27.15 2.25 6.48
CA LEU A 288 25.88 2.45 5.81
C LEU A 288 24.83 1.47 6.42
N PRO A 289 23.63 1.93 6.75
CA PRO A 289 22.61 1.11 7.41
C PRO A 289 22.01 0.07 6.47
N GLY A 290 22.59 -1.11 6.37
CA GLY A 290 22.09 -2.21 5.53
C GLY A 290 21.16 -3.15 6.28
N LEU A 291 21.73 -4.09 7.07
CA LEU A 291 20.99 -5.03 7.89
C LEU A 291 19.95 -4.33 8.77
N ALA A 292 20.30 -3.19 9.37
CA ALA A 292 19.41 -2.39 10.19
C ALA A 292 18.12 -1.98 9.43
N ILE A 293 18.26 -1.44 8.23
CA ILE A 293 17.12 -1.00 7.40
C ILE A 293 16.29 -2.18 6.92
N GLN A 294 16.93 -3.27 6.49
CA GLN A 294 16.23 -4.49 6.08
C GLN A 294 15.32 -5.02 7.19
N ARG A 295 15.81 -5.01 8.41
CA ARG A 295 15.07 -5.41 9.62
C ARG A 295 13.96 -4.42 9.97
N LEU A 296 14.21 -3.14 9.89
CA LEU A 296 13.17 -2.11 10.11
C LEU A 296 12.03 -2.26 9.09
N MET A 297 12.35 -2.50 7.81
CA MET A 297 11.31 -2.79 6.82
C MET A 297 10.54 -4.08 7.14
N GLU A 298 11.20 -5.14 7.62
CA GLU A 298 10.52 -6.37 8.07
C GLU A 298 9.55 -6.09 9.22
N LYS A 299 9.90 -5.20 10.15
CA LYS A 299 9.05 -4.75 11.25
C LYS A 299 7.91 -3.83 10.80
N GLY A 300 7.86 -3.44 9.52
CA GLY A 300 6.78 -2.66 8.93
C GLY A 300 7.06 -1.18 8.69
N TYR A 301 8.27 -0.70 8.99
CA TYR A 301 8.66 0.65 8.60
C TYR A 301 8.81 0.76 7.09
N GLY A 302 8.51 1.94 6.54
CA GLY A 302 8.83 2.26 5.16
C GLY A 302 10.28 2.67 5.01
N PHE A 303 10.87 2.39 3.84
CA PHE A 303 12.21 2.85 3.50
C PHE A 303 12.30 3.29 2.04
N GLY A 304 13.06 4.36 1.80
CA GLY A 304 13.50 4.81 0.49
C GLY A 304 14.99 5.17 0.55
N ALA A 305 15.72 4.79 -0.47
CA ALA A 305 17.13 5.12 -0.57
C ALA A 305 17.36 6.56 -1.04
N GLU A 306 18.57 7.07 -0.83
CA GLU A 306 19.05 8.32 -1.41
C GLU A 306 18.19 9.57 -1.09
N GLY A 307 17.43 9.49 -0.01
CA GLY A 307 16.50 10.56 0.39
C GLY A 307 15.12 10.46 -0.26
N ASP A 308 14.79 9.38 -0.99
CA ASP A 308 13.50 9.22 -1.67
C ASP A 308 12.36 8.91 -0.69
N TRP A 309 11.86 9.97 -0.10
CA TRP A 309 10.78 9.95 0.87
C TRP A 309 9.46 9.45 0.28
N LYS A 310 9.24 9.58 -1.04
CA LYS A 310 8.03 9.10 -1.72
C LYS A 310 8.01 7.56 -1.71
N VAL A 311 9.13 6.93 -2.05
CA VAL A 311 9.28 5.48 -1.98
C VAL A 311 9.12 4.99 -0.54
N ALA A 312 9.72 5.67 0.43
CA ALA A 312 9.58 5.31 1.84
C ALA A 312 8.11 5.32 2.31
N ALA A 313 7.36 6.38 1.97
CA ALA A 313 5.95 6.47 2.30
C ALA A 313 5.12 5.39 1.60
N MET A 314 5.39 5.13 0.30
CA MET A 314 4.70 4.09 -0.47
C MET A 314 4.97 2.68 0.07
N VAL A 315 6.21 2.35 0.46
CA VAL A 315 6.52 1.06 1.12
C VAL A 315 5.70 0.91 2.39
N ARG A 316 5.63 1.96 3.22
CA ARG A 316 4.80 1.94 4.44
C ARG A 316 3.32 1.76 4.11
N LEU A 317 2.79 2.50 3.16
CA LEU A 317 1.40 2.41 2.72
C LEU A 317 1.03 0.99 2.29
N MET A 318 1.84 0.37 1.42
CA MET A 318 1.57 -0.99 0.94
C MET A 318 1.63 -2.02 2.07
N LYS A 319 2.56 -1.87 3.02
CA LYS A 319 2.60 -2.74 4.23
C LYS A 319 1.36 -2.57 5.10
N VAL A 320 0.81 -1.37 5.22
CA VAL A 320 -0.46 -1.10 5.91
C VAL A 320 -1.61 -1.80 5.20
N MET A 321 -1.72 -1.67 3.88
CA MET A 321 -2.79 -2.31 3.10
C MET A 321 -2.75 -3.84 3.17
N THR A 322 -1.57 -4.42 3.36
CA THR A 322 -1.39 -5.89 3.49
C THR A 322 -1.40 -6.38 4.93
N ALA A 323 -1.64 -5.49 5.91
CA ALA A 323 -1.64 -5.86 7.32
C ALA A 323 -2.61 -7.02 7.61
N GLY A 324 -2.13 -8.02 8.37
CA GLY A 324 -2.92 -9.17 8.76
C GLY A 324 -3.22 -10.19 7.63
N MET A 325 -2.64 -10.07 6.45
CA MET A 325 -2.71 -11.12 5.43
C MET A 325 -1.91 -12.35 5.88
N LYS A 326 -2.58 -13.51 5.90
CA LYS A 326 -1.98 -14.77 6.43
C LYS A 326 -0.83 -15.29 5.56
N ASP A 327 -0.94 -15.15 4.24
CA ASP A 327 0.00 -15.71 3.27
C ASP A 327 0.71 -14.60 2.48
N ALA A 328 0.96 -13.46 3.13
CA ALA A 328 1.65 -12.34 2.52
C ALA A 328 3.04 -12.75 2.03
N LYS A 329 3.32 -12.45 0.76
CA LYS A 329 4.63 -12.74 0.14
C LYS A 329 5.63 -11.60 0.32
N GLY A 330 5.16 -10.42 0.65
CA GLY A 330 5.96 -9.30 1.09
C GLY A 330 6.00 -8.09 0.16
N THR A 331 6.50 -7.01 0.75
CA THR A 331 6.64 -5.68 0.13
C THR A 331 8.05 -5.16 0.39
N SER A 332 8.66 -4.53 -0.61
CA SER A 332 10.00 -3.94 -0.51
C SER A 332 10.13 -2.67 -1.36
N MET A 333 11.10 -1.84 -1.03
CA MET A 333 11.77 -1.00 -1.99
C MET A 333 12.69 -1.86 -2.85
N LEU A 334 12.81 -1.55 -4.15
CA LEU A 334 13.76 -2.13 -5.11
C LEU A 334 14.32 -1.02 -6.00
N GLU A 335 15.37 -1.36 -6.75
CA GLU A 335 15.97 -0.45 -7.73
C GLU A 335 16.25 -1.22 -9.02
N ASP A 336 15.82 -0.65 -10.15
CA ASP A 336 16.11 -1.14 -11.50
C ASP A 336 17.60 -1.01 -11.77
N TYR A 337 18.35 -2.12 -11.69
CA TYR A 337 19.81 -2.08 -11.78
C TYR A 337 20.35 -2.34 -13.17
N THR A 338 19.95 -3.46 -13.78
CA THR A 338 20.47 -3.84 -15.09
C THR A 338 19.56 -4.81 -15.82
N TYR A 339 19.66 -4.79 -17.17
CA TYR A 339 18.87 -5.65 -18.05
C TYR A 339 19.58 -6.94 -18.44
N ASN A 340 18.85 -8.03 -18.48
CA ASN A 340 19.18 -9.17 -19.33
C ASN A 340 18.35 -9.07 -20.61
N LEU A 341 19.00 -8.87 -21.75
CA LEU A 341 18.35 -8.70 -23.07
C LEU A 341 18.54 -9.92 -23.99
N VAL A 342 18.92 -11.06 -23.41
CA VAL A 342 18.99 -12.33 -24.17
C VAL A 342 17.58 -12.75 -24.55
N LYS A 343 17.34 -12.95 -25.86
CA LYS A 343 16.03 -13.30 -26.40
C LYS A 343 15.42 -14.54 -25.74
N GLY A 344 14.20 -14.40 -25.24
CA GLY A 344 13.46 -15.43 -24.49
C GLY A 344 13.85 -15.53 -23.01
N LYS A 345 14.73 -14.62 -22.51
CA LYS A 345 15.22 -14.57 -21.14
C LYS A 345 15.29 -13.13 -20.62
N GLU A 346 14.62 -12.24 -21.31
CA GLU A 346 14.64 -10.82 -21.03
C GLU A 346 14.05 -10.51 -19.65
N GLY A 347 14.67 -9.57 -18.94
CA GLY A 347 14.20 -9.12 -17.64
C GLY A 347 15.10 -8.07 -17.04
N ILE A 348 14.70 -7.55 -15.89
CA ILE A 348 15.41 -6.55 -15.12
C ILE A 348 15.92 -7.22 -13.83
N LEU A 349 17.18 -7.05 -13.55
CA LEU A 349 17.75 -7.41 -12.25
C LEU A 349 17.52 -6.24 -11.30
N GLU A 350 16.71 -6.51 -10.30
CA GLU A 350 16.38 -5.60 -9.24
C GLU A 350 17.27 -5.85 -8.03
N ALA A 351 17.83 -4.80 -7.51
CA ALA A 351 18.65 -4.85 -6.32
C ALA A 351 18.58 -3.51 -5.59
N HIS A 352 19.35 -3.35 -4.58
CA HIS A 352 19.91 -2.11 -4.05
C HIS A 352 21.20 -2.47 -3.35
N MET A 353 21.99 -1.47 -2.99
CA MET A 353 23.30 -1.74 -2.37
C MET A 353 23.19 -2.64 -1.15
N LEU A 354 22.16 -2.45 -0.29
CA LEU A 354 22.00 -3.15 0.97
C LEU A 354 20.53 -3.47 1.33
N GLU A 355 19.58 -2.60 1.01
CA GLU A 355 18.37 -2.39 1.80
C GLU A 355 17.10 -3.03 1.21
N ILE A 356 17.17 -4.23 0.67
CA ILE A 356 15.97 -4.97 0.23
C ILE A 356 15.32 -5.69 1.41
N CYS A 357 14.00 -5.58 1.54
CA CYS A 357 13.24 -6.16 2.64
C CYS A 357 13.25 -7.70 2.62
N PRO A 358 13.62 -8.37 3.70
CA PRO A 358 13.65 -9.84 3.74
C PRO A 358 12.27 -10.50 3.66
N SER A 359 11.17 -9.74 3.78
CA SER A 359 9.81 -10.29 3.61
C SER A 359 9.56 -10.89 2.21
N ILE A 360 10.31 -10.46 1.18
CA ILE A 360 10.20 -11.00 -0.17
C ILE A 360 11.11 -12.20 -0.43
N ALA A 361 11.93 -12.60 0.53
CA ALA A 361 12.93 -13.66 0.37
C ALA A 361 12.30 -15.03 0.09
N ASP A 362 12.97 -15.81 -0.78
CA ASP A 362 12.67 -17.21 -1.03
C ASP A 362 13.81 -18.09 -0.51
N GLY A 363 13.54 -18.86 0.55
CA GLY A 363 14.51 -19.74 1.18
C GLY A 363 15.40 -19.06 2.24
N PRO A 364 16.59 -19.61 2.48
CA PRO A 364 17.45 -19.15 3.56
C PRO A 364 17.98 -17.73 3.31
N ILE A 365 18.06 -16.97 4.38
CA ILE A 365 18.59 -15.59 4.40
C ILE A 365 19.94 -15.64 5.12
N SER A 366 20.95 -15.06 4.50
CA SER A 366 22.31 -15.07 5.06
C SER A 366 22.80 -13.66 5.38
N ILE A 367 23.62 -13.51 6.43
CA ILE A 367 24.34 -12.27 6.70
C ILE A 367 25.72 -12.34 6.03
N LYS A 368 26.05 -11.27 5.29
CA LYS A 368 27.38 -11.02 4.74
C LYS A 368 27.91 -9.66 5.17
N CYS A 369 29.24 -9.57 5.32
CA CYS A 369 29.96 -8.31 5.49
C CYS A 369 30.89 -8.14 4.29
N GLN A 370 30.65 -7.19 3.43
CA GLN A 370 31.43 -6.94 2.23
C GLN A 370 31.70 -5.44 2.06
N PRO A 371 32.91 -5.09 1.54
CA PRO A 371 33.23 -3.71 1.24
C PRO A 371 32.18 -3.10 0.32
N LEU A 372 31.87 -1.83 0.57
CA LEU A 372 31.25 -0.97 -0.42
C LEU A 372 32.32 -0.08 -1.03
N SER A 373 32.36 -0.02 -2.35
CA SER A 373 33.27 0.87 -3.08
C SER A 373 32.92 2.36 -2.95
N MET A 374 31.89 2.68 -2.18
CA MET A 374 31.37 4.04 -1.97
C MET A 374 31.25 4.37 -0.48
N GLY A 375 31.37 5.67 -0.16
CA GLY A 375 31.03 6.20 1.17
C GLY A 375 32.14 6.19 2.20
N ASP A 376 33.31 5.61 1.92
CA ASP A 376 34.50 5.57 2.80
C ASP A 376 34.16 5.23 4.28
N ARG A 377 33.42 4.11 4.47
CA ARG A 377 32.95 3.60 5.76
C ARG A 377 33.40 2.16 5.98
N GLU A 378 33.25 1.68 7.23
CA GLU A 378 33.45 0.27 7.56
C GLU A 378 32.53 -0.63 6.73
N ASP A 379 32.95 -1.85 6.44
CA ASP A 379 32.20 -2.83 5.67
C ASP A 379 30.84 -3.14 6.32
N PRO A 380 29.70 -2.79 5.71
CA PRO A 380 28.41 -3.00 6.34
C PRO A 380 27.97 -4.46 6.26
N ALA A 381 27.37 -4.94 7.35
CA ALA A 381 26.62 -6.18 7.31
C ALA A 381 25.26 -5.99 6.63
N ARG A 382 24.82 -7.00 5.87
CA ARG A 382 23.57 -7.02 5.14
C ARG A 382 23.00 -8.43 5.00
N LEU A 383 21.68 -8.52 4.84
CA LEU A 383 21.00 -9.76 4.48
C LEU A 383 21.10 -9.98 2.97
N VAL A 384 21.47 -11.18 2.59
CA VAL A 384 21.56 -11.61 1.19
C VAL A 384 20.62 -12.78 0.96
N PHE A 385 19.81 -12.68 -0.08
CA PHE A 385 18.82 -13.68 -0.49
C PHE A 385 18.37 -13.42 -1.94
N THR A 386 17.65 -14.35 -2.52
CA THR A 386 16.87 -14.14 -3.74
C THR A 386 15.38 -14.04 -3.40
N SER A 387 14.62 -13.29 -4.17
CA SER A 387 13.18 -13.14 -3.95
C SER A 387 12.37 -14.35 -4.41
N LYS A 388 11.11 -14.40 -3.98
CA LYS A 388 10.09 -15.36 -4.46
C LYS A 388 9.81 -15.16 -5.94
N GLU A 389 9.28 -16.22 -6.58
CA GLU A 389 8.73 -16.16 -7.93
C GLU A 389 7.24 -15.84 -7.90
N GLY A 390 6.73 -15.32 -9.02
CA GLY A 390 5.32 -15.08 -9.29
C GLY A 390 4.99 -13.63 -9.59
N HIS A 391 3.70 -13.40 -9.80
CA HIS A 391 3.17 -12.09 -10.13
C HIS A 391 3.32 -11.11 -8.97
N GLY A 392 3.62 -9.86 -9.30
CA GLY A 392 3.66 -8.72 -8.41
C GLY A 392 3.42 -7.42 -9.16
N ILE A 393 3.40 -6.32 -8.42
CA ILE A 393 3.35 -4.98 -9.02
C ILE A 393 4.56 -4.15 -8.57
N ALA A 394 5.14 -3.44 -9.51
CA ALA A 394 6.13 -2.38 -9.27
C ALA A 394 5.45 -1.03 -9.42
N THR A 395 5.67 -0.11 -8.49
CA THR A 395 5.10 1.24 -8.57
C THR A 395 6.16 2.31 -8.40
N SER A 396 5.93 3.47 -9.03
CA SER A 396 6.73 4.67 -8.83
C SER A 396 5.82 5.87 -8.65
N LEU A 397 5.88 6.51 -7.49
CA LEU A 397 5.21 7.78 -7.23
C LEU A 397 6.19 8.92 -7.55
N ILE A 398 5.91 9.65 -8.60
CA ILE A 398 6.76 10.75 -9.07
C ILE A 398 6.06 12.09 -8.93
N ASP A 399 6.85 13.14 -8.73
CA ASP A 399 6.42 14.52 -8.78
C ASP A 399 6.82 15.14 -10.13
N LEU A 400 5.83 15.62 -10.87
CA LEU A 400 6.00 16.29 -12.16
C LEU A 400 6.04 17.82 -12.03
N GLY A 401 6.10 18.36 -10.81
CA GLY A 401 6.15 19.79 -10.52
C GLY A 401 4.77 20.45 -10.43
N ASN A 402 3.79 19.96 -11.16
CA ASN A 402 2.41 20.43 -11.15
C ASN A 402 1.41 19.38 -10.62
N ARG A 403 1.84 18.16 -10.42
CA ARG A 403 1.05 17.05 -9.90
C ARG A 403 1.91 15.86 -9.54
N PHE A 404 1.34 14.98 -8.73
CA PHE A 404 1.86 13.61 -8.56
C PHE A 404 1.28 12.66 -9.61
N ARG A 405 2.12 11.72 -10.04
CA ARG A 405 1.73 10.58 -10.87
C ARG A 405 2.16 9.28 -10.21
N LEU A 406 1.23 8.34 -10.09
CA LEU A 406 1.51 6.97 -9.71
C LEU A 406 1.61 6.10 -10.97
N ILE A 407 2.78 5.55 -11.22
CA ILE A 407 3.02 4.56 -12.27
C ILE A 407 2.86 3.19 -11.63
N ILE A 408 2.10 2.31 -12.26
CA ILE A 408 1.82 0.96 -11.77
C ILE A 408 2.13 0.00 -12.90
N ASN A 409 3.07 -0.91 -12.68
CA ASN A 409 3.45 -1.92 -13.68
C ASN A 409 3.26 -3.32 -13.10
N ASP A 410 2.46 -4.15 -13.78
CA ASP A 410 2.39 -5.57 -13.53
C ASP A 410 3.72 -6.23 -13.94
N VAL A 411 4.29 -7.05 -13.06
CA VAL A 411 5.57 -7.71 -13.29
C VAL A 411 5.51 -9.18 -12.93
N GLU A 412 6.27 -10.01 -13.65
CA GLU A 412 6.42 -11.44 -13.35
C GLU A 412 7.82 -11.73 -12.83
N CYS A 413 7.92 -12.04 -11.54
CA CYS A 413 9.17 -12.37 -10.87
C CYS A 413 9.56 -13.81 -11.12
N ARG A 414 10.83 -14.03 -11.41
CA ARG A 414 11.41 -15.37 -11.67
C ARG A 414 12.84 -15.47 -11.15
N LYS A 415 13.38 -16.68 -11.08
CA LYS A 415 14.78 -16.88 -10.75
C LYS A 415 15.67 -16.50 -11.93
N THR A 416 16.85 -16.00 -11.61
CA THR A 416 17.94 -15.88 -12.61
C THR A 416 18.40 -17.27 -13.04
N GLU A 417 18.85 -17.43 -14.29
CA GLU A 417 19.29 -18.72 -14.82
C GLU A 417 20.49 -19.33 -14.09
N LYS A 418 21.30 -18.46 -13.51
CA LYS A 418 22.53 -18.87 -12.79
C LYS A 418 22.65 -18.05 -11.51
N PRO A 419 23.22 -18.64 -10.46
CA PRO A 419 23.54 -17.89 -9.26
C PRO A 419 24.61 -16.82 -9.54
N MET A 420 24.56 -15.74 -8.78
CA MET A 420 25.49 -14.60 -8.86
C MET A 420 26.35 -14.51 -7.59
N PRO A 421 27.28 -15.44 -7.36
CA PRO A 421 27.99 -15.59 -6.07
C PRO A 421 28.86 -14.39 -5.69
N LYS A 422 29.22 -13.54 -6.66
CA LYS A 422 29.99 -12.32 -6.42
C LYS A 422 29.17 -11.09 -6.15
N LEU A 423 27.84 -11.17 -6.31
CA LEU A 423 26.93 -10.07 -6.01
C LEU A 423 26.51 -10.15 -4.54
N PRO A 424 27.02 -9.27 -3.66
CA PRO A 424 26.83 -9.41 -2.22
C PRO A 424 25.58 -8.65 -1.73
N THR A 425 24.47 -8.74 -2.46
CA THR A 425 23.22 -8.08 -2.08
C THR A 425 22.03 -8.97 -2.38
N ALA A 426 20.89 -8.67 -1.74
CA ALA A 426 19.63 -9.30 -2.07
C ALA A 426 19.17 -8.90 -3.47
N THR A 427 18.49 -9.79 -4.18
CA THR A 427 18.07 -9.57 -5.56
C THR A 427 16.65 -10.05 -5.83
N ASN A 428 15.98 -9.35 -6.73
CA ASN A 428 14.79 -9.81 -7.45
C ASN A 428 15.11 -9.78 -8.95
N PHE A 429 14.42 -10.57 -9.74
CA PHE A 429 14.52 -10.53 -11.19
C PHE A 429 13.13 -10.69 -11.79
N TRP A 430 12.67 -9.68 -12.53
CA TRP A 430 11.35 -9.71 -13.15
C TRP A 430 11.36 -9.37 -14.64
N THR A 431 10.28 -9.73 -15.29
CA THR A 431 9.91 -9.21 -16.60
C THR A 431 8.69 -8.32 -16.43
N PRO A 432 8.76 -7.03 -16.84
CA PRO A 432 7.57 -6.17 -16.84
C PRO A 432 6.59 -6.60 -17.91
N GLU A 433 5.30 -6.44 -17.66
CA GLU A 433 4.27 -6.60 -18.67
C GLU A 433 4.26 -5.41 -19.67
N PRO A 434 3.83 -5.62 -20.93
CA PRO A 434 3.54 -6.91 -21.55
C PRO A 434 4.81 -7.69 -21.98
N ASP A 435 5.93 -7.00 -22.03
CA ASP A 435 7.28 -7.49 -22.31
C ASP A 435 8.30 -6.40 -21.95
N ILE A 436 9.58 -6.77 -21.91
CA ILE A 436 10.67 -5.86 -21.52
C ILE A 436 10.75 -4.61 -22.41
N TYR A 437 10.46 -4.73 -23.71
CA TYR A 437 10.59 -3.62 -24.63
C TYR A 437 9.49 -2.60 -24.46
N THR A 438 8.24 -3.07 -24.41
CA THR A 438 7.06 -2.23 -24.24
C THR A 438 6.96 -1.69 -22.81
N GLY A 439 7.16 -2.54 -21.79
CA GLY A 439 7.07 -2.15 -20.38
C GLY A 439 8.12 -1.12 -20.00
N ALA A 440 9.39 -1.34 -20.36
CA ALA A 440 10.45 -0.38 -20.08
C ALA A 440 10.29 0.94 -20.88
N GLU A 441 9.83 0.88 -22.16
CA GLU A 441 9.51 2.10 -22.92
C GLU A 441 8.41 2.90 -22.24
N ALA A 442 7.31 2.24 -21.83
CA ALA A 442 6.19 2.87 -21.15
C ALA A 442 6.62 3.49 -19.80
N TRP A 443 7.43 2.76 -19.00
CA TRP A 443 7.97 3.26 -17.74
C TRP A 443 8.77 4.55 -17.91
N ILE A 444 9.70 4.58 -18.86
CA ILE A 444 10.50 5.77 -19.17
C ILE A 444 9.64 6.92 -19.68
N LEU A 445 8.67 6.63 -20.56
CA LEU A 445 7.75 7.65 -21.09
C LEU A 445 6.88 8.27 -20.00
N ALA A 446 6.47 7.49 -19.02
CA ALA A 446 5.70 7.96 -17.86
C ALA A 446 6.54 8.80 -16.88
N GLY A 447 7.86 8.74 -16.97
CA GLY A 447 8.81 9.38 -16.06
C GLY A 447 9.17 8.52 -14.85
N GLY A 448 8.99 7.20 -14.95
CA GLY A 448 9.27 6.25 -13.88
C GLY A 448 10.70 6.34 -13.36
N ALA A 449 10.83 6.30 -12.03
CA ALA A 449 12.11 6.34 -11.34
C ALA A 449 12.83 4.98 -11.42
N HIS A 450 14.14 4.98 -11.14
CA HIS A 450 14.88 3.75 -10.89
C HIS A 450 14.57 3.15 -9.52
N HIS A 451 14.15 3.96 -8.54
CA HIS A 451 13.60 3.46 -7.28
C HIS A 451 12.13 3.05 -7.47
N THR A 452 11.82 1.83 -7.08
CA THR A 452 10.46 1.27 -7.16
C THR A 452 9.97 0.82 -5.78
N THR A 453 8.67 0.87 -5.60
CA THR A 453 8.00 0.18 -4.51
C THR A 453 7.34 -1.08 -5.08
N PHE A 454 7.71 -2.21 -4.55
CA PHE A 454 7.29 -3.51 -5.06
C PHE A 454 6.48 -4.28 -4.02
N THR A 455 5.45 -5.01 -4.48
CA THR A 455 4.70 -5.96 -3.64
C THR A 455 4.14 -7.12 -4.45
N TYR A 456 4.12 -8.31 -3.83
CA TYR A 456 3.40 -9.47 -4.33
C TYR A 456 1.92 -9.50 -3.92
N ASP A 457 1.50 -8.65 -2.99
CA ASP A 457 0.30 -8.85 -2.18
C ASP A 457 -0.84 -7.90 -2.53
N LEU A 458 -0.57 -6.88 -3.36
CA LEU A 458 -1.56 -5.93 -3.84
C LEU A 458 -1.71 -6.02 -5.35
N THR A 459 -2.85 -5.56 -5.84
CA THR A 459 -3.16 -5.48 -7.27
C THR A 459 -3.03 -4.06 -7.80
N ALA A 460 -2.84 -3.94 -9.11
CA ALA A 460 -2.85 -2.65 -9.80
C ALA A 460 -4.17 -1.88 -9.55
N GLU A 461 -5.31 -2.60 -9.49
CA GLU A 461 -6.61 -2.01 -9.17
C GLU A 461 -6.63 -1.34 -7.78
N GLN A 462 -6.10 -2.00 -6.74
CA GLN A 462 -6.04 -1.45 -5.39
C GLN A 462 -5.21 -0.17 -5.32
N MET A 463 -4.07 -0.14 -6.02
CA MET A 463 -3.21 1.04 -6.05
C MET A 463 -3.84 2.16 -6.88
N GLY A 464 -4.53 1.83 -7.95
CA GLY A 464 -5.32 2.79 -8.73
C GLY A 464 -6.49 3.38 -7.96
N ASP A 465 -7.22 2.56 -7.20
CA ASP A 465 -8.29 3.04 -6.32
C ASP A 465 -7.75 4.00 -5.23
N TRP A 466 -6.57 3.68 -4.67
CA TRP A 466 -5.90 4.60 -3.74
C TRP A 466 -5.53 5.92 -4.43
N ALA A 467 -4.94 5.88 -5.62
CA ALA A 467 -4.55 7.07 -6.37
C ALA A 467 -5.78 7.94 -6.72
N ALA A 468 -6.88 7.32 -7.14
CA ALA A 468 -8.15 7.99 -7.41
C ALA A 468 -8.71 8.70 -6.17
N ALA A 469 -8.67 8.03 -5.01
CA ALA A 469 -9.08 8.62 -3.73
C ALA A 469 -8.21 9.80 -3.30
N MET A 470 -6.91 9.77 -3.64
CA MET A 470 -5.98 10.88 -3.39
C MET A 470 -6.08 11.99 -4.45
N GLY A 471 -6.87 11.79 -5.51
CA GLY A 471 -7.02 12.76 -6.60
C GLY A 471 -5.73 12.99 -7.39
N ILE A 472 -4.91 11.94 -7.57
CA ILE A 472 -3.68 11.98 -8.37
C ILE A 472 -3.80 11.13 -9.63
N GLU A 473 -2.95 11.41 -10.61
CA GLU A 473 -2.87 10.64 -11.85
C GLU A 473 -2.34 9.24 -11.59
N ALA A 474 -3.04 8.21 -12.08
CA ALA A 474 -2.53 6.85 -12.15
C ALA A 474 -2.35 6.43 -13.61
N VAL A 475 -1.22 5.80 -13.94
CA VAL A 475 -0.97 5.21 -15.25
C VAL A 475 -0.61 3.73 -15.07
N TYR A 476 -1.15 2.88 -15.94
CA TYR A 476 -1.02 1.43 -15.85
C TYR A 476 -0.18 0.90 -16.99
N ILE A 477 0.74 0.01 -16.64
CA ILE A 477 1.55 -0.76 -17.59
C ILE A 477 1.24 -2.23 -17.32
N ASP A 478 0.57 -2.87 -18.25
CA ASP A 478 0.03 -4.21 -18.13
C ASP A 478 0.07 -4.97 -19.47
N LYS A 479 -0.49 -6.16 -19.51
CA LYS A 479 -0.56 -7.02 -20.72
C LYS A 479 -1.24 -6.37 -21.93
N ASP A 480 -2.09 -5.38 -21.70
CA ASP A 480 -2.85 -4.69 -22.75
C ASP A 480 -2.20 -3.36 -23.18
N THR A 481 -1.08 -3.00 -22.60
CA THR A 481 -0.37 -1.74 -22.87
C THR A 481 0.15 -1.67 -24.29
N ARG A 482 -0.24 -0.60 -24.98
CA ARG A 482 0.24 -0.25 -26.33
C ARG A 482 0.81 1.16 -26.33
N ILE A 483 2.05 1.32 -26.71
CA ILE A 483 2.79 2.61 -26.63
C ILE A 483 2.04 3.78 -27.24
N ARG A 484 1.36 3.59 -28.39
CA ARG A 484 0.61 4.67 -29.03
C ARG A 484 -0.56 5.16 -28.15
N ASP A 485 -1.30 4.23 -27.56
CA ASP A 485 -2.45 4.56 -26.71
C ASP A 485 -1.95 5.11 -25.38
N PHE A 486 -0.90 4.54 -24.81
CA PHE A 486 -0.24 5.00 -23.60
C PHE A 486 0.25 6.47 -23.72
N LYS A 487 0.91 6.83 -24.84
CA LYS A 487 1.31 8.23 -25.11
C LYS A 487 0.11 9.17 -25.17
N ARG A 488 -1.01 8.73 -25.76
CA ARG A 488 -2.24 9.53 -25.78
C ARG A 488 -2.77 9.72 -24.35
N ASP A 489 -2.77 8.69 -23.52
CA ASP A 489 -3.28 8.75 -22.16
C ASP A 489 -2.41 9.66 -21.27
N LEU A 490 -1.08 9.63 -21.44
CA LEU A 490 -0.18 10.59 -20.81
C LEU A 490 -0.49 12.04 -21.21
N MET A 491 -0.77 12.29 -22.52
CA MET A 491 -1.17 13.63 -22.99
C MET A 491 -2.50 14.09 -22.39
N LEU A 492 -3.47 13.17 -22.20
CA LEU A 492 -4.74 13.48 -21.52
C LEU A 492 -4.50 13.82 -20.04
N GLY A 493 -3.60 13.09 -19.37
CA GLY A 493 -3.18 13.39 -18.01
C GLY A 493 -2.69 14.83 -17.82
N GLU A 494 -1.94 15.37 -18.81
CA GLU A 494 -1.49 16.77 -18.80
C GLU A 494 -2.65 17.78 -18.79
N VAL A 495 -3.82 17.39 -19.24
CA VAL A 495 -5.01 18.27 -19.30
C VAL A 495 -5.84 18.14 -18.03
N PHE A 496 -6.00 16.92 -17.52
CA PHE A 496 -6.92 16.64 -16.41
C PHE A 496 -6.31 16.86 -15.02
N TYR A 497 -5.03 16.60 -14.86
CA TYR A 497 -4.31 16.71 -13.59
C TYR A 497 -3.36 17.94 -13.65
N ARG A 498 -3.91 19.13 -13.37
CA ARG A 498 -3.17 20.38 -13.32
C ARG A 498 -3.21 21.03 -11.96
#